data_4309795edefa461f3dcb25bff87d95a3
#
_entry.id   4309795edefa461f3dcb25bff87d95a3
#
_cell.length_a   1.000
_cell.length_b   1.000
_cell.length_c   1.000
_cell.angle_alpha   90.00
_cell.angle_beta   90.00
_cell.angle_gamma   90.00
#
_symmetry.space_group_name_H-M   'P 1'
#
loop_
_entity.id
_entity.type
_entity.pdbx_description
1 polymer ?
#
loop_
_entity_poly.entity_id
_entity_poly.type
_entity_poly.pdbx_seq_one_letter_code
_entity_poly.pdbx_strand_id
1 'polypeptide(L)'
;MKIVVVYKWARDPEDAAVRSDGSVDWRGAKMSAGEDDPAAVAVGRAVATASGASLVGLTIGDGDASWALARGVEEAVTVPDALSLADNAATAGLLAATIRWIGGVDVVVIGDAEAYPGVAGVVAGILGWSALLGVSAATFEDGRLVATRRAGDREQTVSLGLPAVLSVAAASAEKQAPGM
;
A
#
# COMPACT_ATOMS: atom_id res chain seq x y z
N MET A 1 -1.29 -19.14 4.18
CA MET A 1 -1.48 -17.95 3.34
C MET A 1 -0.68 -16.79 3.92
N LYS A 2 -0.09 -15.96 3.08
CA LYS A 2 0.71 -14.80 3.47
C LYS A 2 0.23 -13.56 2.72
N ILE A 3 0.06 -12.47 3.46
CA ILE A 3 -0.36 -11.17 2.93
C ILE A 3 0.79 -10.19 3.12
N VAL A 4 1.13 -9.44 2.08
CA VAL A 4 2.10 -8.35 2.14
C VAL A 4 1.35 -7.03 2.01
N VAL A 5 1.51 -6.14 2.98
CA VAL A 5 1.07 -4.74 2.85
C VAL A 5 2.28 -3.87 2.55
N VAL A 6 2.24 -3.23 1.41
CA VAL A 6 3.25 -2.25 1.01
C VAL A 6 2.85 -0.89 1.55
N TYR A 7 3.77 -0.22 2.23
CA TYR A 7 3.57 1.12 2.75
C TYR A 7 4.77 2.01 2.41
N LYS A 8 4.50 3.28 2.28
CA LYS A 8 5.51 4.31 2.06
C LYS A 8 6.02 4.81 3.41
N TRP A 9 7.31 5.13 3.48
CA TRP A 9 7.87 5.89 4.58
C TRP A 9 8.80 6.94 3.97
N ALA A 10 8.36 8.17 3.91
CA ALA A 10 9.06 9.24 3.24
C ALA A 10 8.82 10.59 3.94
N ARG A 11 9.60 11.59 3.58
CA ARG A 11 9.37 12.95 4.05
C ARG A 11 8.01 13.45 3.55
N ASP A 12 7.26 14.06 4.46
CA ASP A 12 5.95 14.60 4.16
C ASP A 12 6.10 15.85 3.27
N PRO A 13 5.52 15.88 2.08
CA PRO A 13 5.60 17.03 1.20
C PRO A 13 4.88 18.27 1.75
N GLU A 14 3.90 18.09 2.65
CA GLU A 14 3.20 19.22 3.28
C GLU A 14 4.10 19.98 4.26
N ASP A 15 5.09 19.33 4.83
CA ASP A 15 6.09 19.93 5.71
C ASP A 15 7.29 20.55 4.94
N ALA A 16 7.33 20.39 3.61
CA ALA A 16 8.41 20.91 2.79
C ALA A 16 8.24 22.42 2.52
N ALA A 17 9.33 23.16 2.54
CA ALA A 17 9.32 24.59 2.21
C ALA A 17 9.91 24.84 0.82
N VAL A 18 9.23 25.64 0.00
CA VAL A 18 9.79 26.09 -1.29
C VAL A 18 10.58 27.39 -1.07
N ARG A 19 11.85 27.40 -1.45
CA ARG A 19 12.72 28.55 -1.38
C ARG A 19 12.48 29.52 -2.53
N SER A 20 12.98 30.73 -2.40
CA SER A 20 12.85 31.79 -3.42
C SER A 20 13.50 31.43 -4.76
N ASP A 21 14.46 30.51 -4.78
CA ASP A 21 15.14 30.03 -6.00
C ASP A 21 14.40 28.82 -6.64
N GLY A 22 13.23 28.42 -6.09
CA GLY A 22 12.44 27.29 -6.56
C GLY A 22 12.90 25.93 -6.02
N SER A 23 13.99 25.85 -5.25
CA SER A 23 14.42 24.62 -4.62
C SER A 23 13.51 24.24 -3.43
N VAL A 24 13.40 22.94 -3.16
CA VAL A 24 12.59 22.43 -2.05
C VAL A 24 13.49 22.15 -0.84
N ASP A 25 13.14 22.74 0.31
CA ASP A 25 13.81 22.50 1.58
C ASP A 25 13.06 21.42 2.38
N TRP A 26 13.67 20.26 2.49
CA TRP A 26 13.12 19.10 3.20
C TRP A 26 13.59 18.99 4.66
N ARG A 27 14.41 19.91 5.17
CA ARG A 27 15.03 19.78 6.50
C ARG A 27 14.04 19.75 7.65
N GLY A 28 12.91 20.42 7.51
CA GLY A 28 11.83 20.43 8.50
C GLY A 28 10.78 19.33 8.31
N ALA A 29 10.80 18.67 7.17
CA ALA A 29 9.78 17.69 6.82
C ALA A 29 9.92 16.41 7.66
N LYS A 30 8.83 16.01 8.31
CA LYS A 30 8.76 14.78 9.09
C LYS A 30 8.64 13.57 8.17
N MET A 31 9.07 12.43 8.66
CA MET A 31 8.82 11.15 7.99
C MET A 31 7.38 10.71 8.27
N SER A 32 6.66 10.35 7.23
CA SER A 32 5.28 9.87 7.32
C SER A 32 5.01 8.70 6.39
N ALA A 33 3.98 7.92 6.71
CA ALA A 33 3.40 6.95 5.79
C ALA A 33 2.60 7.66 4.69
N GLY A 34 2.34 6.97 3.59
CA GLY A 34 1.43 7.47 2.56
C GLY A 34 0.01 7.64 3.10
N GLU A 35 -0.76 8.54 2.49
CA GLU A 35 -2.11 8.91 2.94
C GLU A 35 -3.06 7.70 3.01
N ASP A 36 -2.97 6.78 2.04
CA ASP A 36 -3.81 5.58 1.97
C ASP A 36 -3.23 4.36 2.71
N ASP A 37 -2.00 4.44 3.21
CA ASP A 37 -1.33 3.30 3.85
C ASP A 37 -2.03 2.82 5.13
N PRO A 38 -2.60 3.68 6.01
CA PRO A 38 -3.39 3.21 7.14
C PRO A 38 -4.59 2.37 6.72
N ALA A 39 -5.28 2.77 5.64
CA ALA A 39 -6.39 2.02 5.07
C ALA A 39 -5.93 0.70 4.45
N ALA A 40 -4.79 0.69 3.76
CA ALA A 40 -4.19 -0.52 3.20
C ALA A 40 -3.85 -1.54 4.30
N VAL A 41 -3.25 -1.09 5.42
CA VAL A 41 -2.98 -1.95 6.57
C VAL A 41 -4.28 -2.50 7.17
N ALA A 42 -5.33 -1.67 7.30
CA ALA A 42 -6.62 -2.11 7.83
C ALA A 42 -7.26 -3.19 6.94
N VAL A 43 -7.23 -3.01 5.61
CA VAL A 43 -7.70 -4.02 4.65
C VAL A 43 -6.88 -5.30 4.74
N GLY A 44 -5.55 -5.21 4.77
CA GLY A 44 -4.66 -6.36 4.92
C GLY A 44 -4.95 -7.16 6.20
N ARG A 45 -5.17 -6.46 7.33
CA ARG A 45 -5.54 -7.08 8.60
C ARG A 45 -6.90 -7.78 8.55
N ALA A 46 -7.90 -7.17 7.91
CA ALA A 46 -9.22 -7.77 7.78
C ALA A 46 -9.13 -9.10 7.01
N VAL A 47 -8.40 -9.12 5.89
CA VAL A 47 -8.16 -10.34 5.11
C VAL A 47 -7.36 -11.37 5.92
N ALA A 48 -6.31 -10.94 6.64
CA ALA A 48 -5.50 -11.82 7.48
C ALA A 48 -6.34 -12.47 8.59
N THR A 49 -7.17 -11.68 9.27
CA THR A 49 -8.07 -12.18 10.32
C THR A 49 -9.06 -13.20 9.78
N ALA A 50 -9.68 -12.91 8.63
CA ALA A 50 -10.68 -13.80 8.03
C ALA A 50 -10.08 -15.11 7.50
N SER A 51 -8.82 -15.09 7.06
CA SER A 51 -8.16 -16.24 6.44
C SER A 51 -7.21 -17.02 7.36
N GLY A 52 -6.85 -16.46 8.52
CA GLY A 52 -5.76 -16.97 9.36
C GLY A 52 -4.37 -16.80 8.73
N ALA A 53 -4.21 -15.86 7.80
CA ALA A 53 -2.95 -15.58 7.13
C ALA A 53 -2.00 -14.76 8.00
N SER A 54 -0.68 -14.91 7.79
CA SER A 54 0.32 -13.99 8.33
C SER A 54 0.30 -12.66 7.56
N LEU A 55 0.55 -11.56 8.26
CA LEU A 55 0.59 -10.21 7.71
C LEU A 55 2.00 -9.63 7.80
N VAL A 56 2.59 -9.35 6.65
CA VAL A 56 3.96 -8.82 6.51
C VAL A 56 3.91 -7.41 5.94
N GLY A 57 4.60 -6.47 6.58
CA GLY A 57 4.80 -5.13 6.04
C GLY A 57 5.99 -5.08 5.08
N LEU A 58 5.90 -4.30 4.02
CA LEU A 58 7.00 -4.07 3.09
C LEU A 58 7.14 -2.57 2.82
N THR A 59 8.33 -2.03 3.04
CA THR A 59 8.68 -0.66 2.65
C THR A 59 10.06 -0.60 2.00
N ILE A 60 10.27 0.39 1.16
CA ILE A 60 11.55 0.65 0.49
C ILE A 60 12.10 2.01 0.91
N GLY A 61 13.44 2.15 0.89
CA GLY A 61 14.13 3.34 1.37
C GLY A 61 14.37 3.30 2.87
N ASP A 62 14.36 4.46 3.53
CA ASP A 62 14.61 4.62 4.97
C ASP A 62 13.41 4.18 5.84
N GLY A 63 12.76 3.10 5.44
CA GLY A 63 11.50 2.65 6.03
C GLY A 63 11.56 2.37 7.53
N ASP A 64 10.56 2.85 8.25
CA ASP A 64 10.37 2.57 9.66
C ASP A 64 9.42 1.36 9.85
N ALA A 65 10.00 0.24 10.28
CA ALA A 65 9.24 -0.97 10.59
C ALA A 65 8.27 -0.77 11.75
N SER A 66 8.60 0.09 12.72
CA SER A 66 7.79 0.29 13.93
C SER A 66 6.40 0.82 13.61
N TRP A 67 6.27 1.63 12.56
CA TRP A 67 4.99 2.15 12.11
C TRP A 67 4.00 1.04 11.72
N ALA A 68 4.48 0.05 10.97
CA ALA A 68 3.66 -1.09 10.52
C ALA A 68 3.38 -2.07 11.67
N LEU A 69 4.40 -2.38 12.48
CA LEU A 69 4.28 -3.27 13.64
C LEU A 69 3.26 -2.73 14.65
N ALA A 70 3.26 -1.41 14.93
CA ALA A 70 2.29 -0.77 15.81
C ALA A 70 0.84 -0.87 15.29
N ARG A 71 0.64 -1.21 14.01
CA ARG A 71 -0.68 -1.38 13.37
C ARG A 71 -1.09 -2.84 13.19
N GLY A 72 -0.36 -3.77 13.81
CA GLY A 72 -0.70 -5.19 13.84
C GLY A 72 -0.15 -5.99 12.67
N VAL A 73 0.87 -5.49 11.99
CA VAL A 73 1.71 -6.27 11.10
C VAL A 73 2.64 -7.13 11.97
N GLU A 74 2.80 -8.40 11.65
CA GLU A 74 3.56 -9.35 12.46
C GLU A 74 5.07 -9.25 12.20
N GLU A 75 5.44 -8.99 10.97
CA GLU A 75 6.81 -8.88 10.49
C GLU A 75 6.91 -7.72 9.48
N ALA A 76 8.03 -7.01 9.46
CA ALA A 76 8.26 -5.95 8.49
C ALA A 76 9.58 -6.19 7.75
N VAL A 77 9.52 -6.13 6.44
CA VAL A 77 10.66 -6.17 5.51
C VAL A 77 10.94 -4.75 5.04
N THR A 78 12.18 -4.32 5.22
CA THR A 78 12.67 -3.04 4.71
C THR A 78 13.74 -3.30 3.66
N VAL A 79 13.70 -2.54 2.57
CA VAL A 79 14.73 -2.56 1.53
C VAL A 79 15.51 -1.26 1.64
N PRO A 80 16.59 -1.22 2.44
CA PRO A 80 17.38 0.00 2.65
C PRO A 80 18.12 0.39 1.37
N ASP A 81 18.63 1.61 1.34
CA ASP A 81 19.47 2.15 0.25
C ASP A 81 18.82 2.08 -1.14
N ALA A 82 17.52 1.83 -1.22
CA ALA A 82 16.79 1.98 -2.46
C ALA A 82 16.88 3.46 -2.87
N LEU A 83 17.55 3.70 -3.97
CA LEU A 83 17.61 5.04 -4.58
C LEU A 83 16.18 5.56 -4.72
N SER A 84 16.02 6.87 -4.54
CA SER A 84 14.74 7.53 -4.86
C SER A 84 14.35 7.12 -6.27
N LEU A 85 13.42 6.18 -6.36
CA LEU A 85 13.00 5.63 -7.64
C LEU A 85 12.14 6.68 -8.33
N ALA A 86 12.64 7.17 -9.46
CA ALA A 86 12.07 8.33 -10.15
C ALA A 86 10.76 8.01 -10.87
N ASP A 87 10.41 6.73 -11.00
CA ASP A 87 9.22 6.31 -11.73
C ASP A 87 8.51 5.10 -11.11
N ASN A 88 7.25 4.94 -11.47
CA ASN A 88 6.40 3.88 -10.97
C ASN A 88 6.86 2.49 -11.45
N ALA A 89 7.48 2.38 -12.62
CA ALA A 89 7.92 1.10 -13.16
C ALA A 89 9.13 0.56 -12.38
N ALA A 90 10.10 1.42 -12.05
CA ALA A 90 11.25 1.06 -11.23
C ALA A 90 10.81 0.68 -9.80
N THR A 91 9.91 1.46 -9.21
CA THR A 91 9.33 1.15 -7.89
C THR A 91 8.61 -0.20 -7.91
N ALA A 92 7.74 -0.43 -8.89
CA ALA A 92 7.01 -1.68 -9.03
C ALA A 92 7.93 -2.87 -9.30
N GLY A 93 8.99 -2.68 -10.07
CA GLY A 93 10.01 -3.70 -10.32
C GLY A 93 10.70 -4.16 -9.05
N LEU A 94 11.12 -3.21 -8.20
CA LEU A 94 11.74 -3.50 -6.91
C LEU A 94 10.76 -4.19 -5.96
N LEU A 95 9.53 -3.69 -5.85
CA LEU A 95 8.49 -4.31 -5.04
C LEU A 95 8.20 -5.75 -5.48
N ALA A 96 8.03 -5.99 -6.79
CA ALA A 96 7.78 -7.33 -7.31
C ALA A 96 8.94 -8.29 -7.06
N ALA A 97 10.19 -7.83 -7.19
CA ALA A 97 11.37 -8.61 -6.86
C ALA A 97 11.41 -8.97 -5.37
N THR A 98 11.13 -8.01 -4.50
CA THR A 98 11.10 -8.23 -3.04
C THR A 98 9.95 -9.17 -2.65
N ILE A 99 8.77 -9.05 -3.24
CA ILE A 99 7.63 -9.95 -3.01
C ILE A 99 8.00 -11.39 -3.39
N ARG A 100 8.69 -11.60 -4.52
CA ARG A 100 9.20 -12.92 -4.92
C ARG A 100 10.23 -13.44 -3.92
N TRP A 101 11.12 -12.58 -3.42
CA TRP A 101 12.12 -12.94 -2.42
C TRP A 101 11.49 -13.35 -1.09
N ILE A 102 10.46 -12.64 -0.61
CA ILE A 102 9.67 -12.99 0.59
C ILE A 102 9.08 -14.39 0.43
N GLY A 103 8.57 -14.72 -0.74
CA GLY A 103 8.04 -16.03 -1.09
C GLY A 103 6.74 -16.42 -0.38
N GLY A 104 5.95 -17.25 -1.03
CA GLY A 104 4.68 -17.76 -0.48
C GLY A 104 3.62 -16.67 -0.26
N VAL A 105 3.73 -15.56 -0.99
CA VAL A 105 2.77 -14.44 -0.91
C VAL A 105 1.56 -14.74 -1.78
N ASP A 106 0.37 -14.62 -1.20
CA ASP A 106 -0.91 -14.86 -1.86
C ASP A 106 -1.67 -13.56 -2.16
N VAL A 107 -1.49 -12.53 -1.31
CA VAL A 107 -2.13 -11.23 -1.49
C VAL A 107 -1.12 -10.12 -1.25
N VAL A 108 -1.11 -9.13 -2.12
CA VAL A 108 -0.41 -7.86 -1.93
C VAL A 108 -1.44 -6.75 -1.81
N VAL A 109 -1.30 -5.90 -0.80
CA VAL A 109 -2.14 -4.73 -0.57
C VAL A 109 -1.26 -3.49 -0.61
N ILE A 110 -1.61 -2.52 -1.42
CA ILE A 110 -0.84 -1.27 -1.63
C ILE A 110 -1.79 -0.10 -1.47
N GLY A 111 -1.41 0.95 -0.74
CA GLY A 111 -2.12 2.23 -0.74
C GLY A 111 -2.10 2.86 -2.15
N ASP A 112 -3.23 3.35 -2.61
CA ASP A 112 -3.36 4.00 -3.93
C ASP A 112 -3.09 5.50 -3.78
N ALA A 113 -1.87 5.84 -3.39
CA ALA A 113 -1.48 7.21 -3.13
C ALA A 113 -1.53 8.04 -4.42
N GLU A 114 -2.14 9.20 -4.35
CA GLU A 114 -2.27 10.17 -5.45
C GLU A 114 -0.91 10.52 -6.07
N ALA A 115 0.16 10.51 -5.26
CA ALA A 115 1.53 10.78 -5.71
C ALA A 115 2.14 9.68 -6.60
N TYR A 116 1.63 8.44 -6.52
CA TYR A 116 2.18 7.28 -7.25
C TYR A 116 1.06 6.38 -7.78
N PRO A 117 0.15 6.93 -8.60
CA PRO A 117 -0.97 6.17 -9.12
C PRO A 117 -0.46 5.07 -10.04
N GLY A 118 -1.07 3.87 -9.94
CA GLY A 118 -0.80 2.78 -10.86
C GLY A 118 0.33 1.82 -10.47
N VAL A 119 1.09 2.05 -9.40
CA VAL A 119 2.14 1.12 -8.94
C VAL A 119 1.58 -0.28 -8.71
N ALA A 120 0.42 -0.39 -8.07
CA ALA A 120 -0.23 -1.68 -7.81
C ALA A 120 -0.53 -2.46 -9.10
N GLY A 121 -1.04 -1.79 -10.14
CA GLY A 121 -1.30 -2.40 -11.44
C GLY A 121 -0.03 -2.90 -12.13
N VAL A 122 1.06 -2.13 -12.06
CA VAL A 122 2.36 -2.51 -12.63
C VAL A 122 2.96 -3.69 -11.85
N VAL A 123 2.90 -3.69 -10.52
CA VAL A 123 3.33 -4.83 -9.68
C VAL A 123 2.57 -6.09 -10.10
N ALA A 124 1.25 -6.01 -10.22
CA ALA A 124 0.43 -7.15 -10.64
C ALA A 124 0.82 -7.66 -12.03
N GLY A 125 1.06 -6.76 -12.98
CA GLY A 125 1.52 -7.10 -14.33
C GLY A 125 2.88 -7.82 -14.33
N ILE A 126 3.84 -7.34 -13.55
CA ILE A 126 5.17 -7.98 -13.42
C ILE A 126 5.08 -9.34 -12.73
N LEU A 127 4.20 -9.50 -11.74
CA LEU A 127 3.97 -10.77 -11.05
C LEU A 127 3.12 -11.76 -11.87
N GLY A 128 2.34 -11.28 -12.83
CA GLY A 128 1.35 -12.06 -13.57
C GLY A 128 0.12 -12.40 -12.73
N TRP A 129 -0.25 -11.55 -11.78
CA TRP A 129 -1.34 -11.76 -10.82
C TRP A 129 -2.58 -10.94 -11.18
N SER A 130 -3.73 -11.38 -10.67
CA SER A 130 -4.95 -10.58 -10.75
C SER A 130 -4.82 -9.28 -9.95
N ALA A 131 -5.43 -8.20 -10.42
CA ALA A 131 -5.45 -6.93 -9.69
C ALA A 131 -6.87 -6.38 -9.57
N LEU A 132 -7.17 -5.76 -8.43
CA LEU A 132 -8.34 -4.91 -8.25
C LEU A 132 -7.90 -3.58 -7.65
N LEU A 133 -8.23 -2.48 -8.34
CA LEU A 133 -7.82 -1.13 -7.98
C LEU A 133 -8.97 -0.37 -7.32
N GLY A 134 -8.62 0.55 -6.41
CA GLY A 134 -9.57 1.42 -5.71
C GLY A 134 -10.44 0.67 -4.69
N VAL A 135 -9.86 -0.30 -4.00
CA VAL A 135 -10.55 -1.11 -2.99
C VAL A 135 -10.77 -0.28 -1.72
N SER A 136 -11.96 -0.34 -1.16
CA SER A 136 -12.31 0.27 0.13
C SER A 136 -12.39 -0.75 1.28
N ALA A 137 -12.67 -2.01 0.97
CA ALA A 137 -12.74 -3.10 1.94
C ALA A 137 -12.43 -4.44 1.27
N ALA A 138 -11.91 -5.39 2.03
CA ALA A 138 -11.76 -6.77 1.58
C ALA A 138 -11.87 -7.75 2.75
N THR A 139 -12.28 -8.97 2.43
CA THR A 139 -12.34 -10.11 3.35
C THR A 139 -11.95 -11.38 2.60
N PHE A 140 -11.91 -12.51 3.31
CA PHE A 140 -11.63 -13.81 2.71
C PHE A 140 -12.75 -14.77 3.10
N GLU A 141 -13.45 -15.29 2.08
CA GLU A 141 -14.63 -16.13 2.25
C GLU A 141 -14.58 -17.29 1.25
N ASP A 142 -14.89 -18.49 1.69
CA ASP A 142 -14.98 -19.71 0.87
C ASP A 142 -13.75 -19.93 -0.05
N GLY A 143 -12.55 -19.65 0.46
CA GLY A 143 -11.30 -19.82 -0.28
C GLY A 143 -11.02 -18.72 -1.32
N ARG A 144 -11.78 -17.65 -1.33
CA ARG A 144 -11.66 -16.55 -2.27
C ARG A 144 -11.49 -15.20 -1.56
N LEU A 145 -10.76 -14.32 -2.21
CA LEU A 145 -10.64 -12.93 -1.79
C LEU A 145 -11.87 -12.16 -2.30
N VAL A 146 -12.65 -11.61 -1.38
CA VAL A 146 -13.83 -10.78 -1.69
C VAL A 146 -13.50 -9.33 -1.37
N ALA A 147 -13.54 -8.48 -2.36
CA ALA A 147 -13.16 -7.08 -2.22
C ALA A 147 -14.26 -6.15 -2.75
N THR A 148 -14.44 -5.04 -2.07
CA THR A 148 -15.41 -4.00 -2.41
C THR A 148 -14.68 -2.75 -2.87
N ARG A 149 -15.18 -2.13 -3.93
CA ARG A 149 -14.70 -0.84 -4.43
C ARG A 149 -15.83 0.05 -4.86
N ARG A 150 -15.57 1.34 -4.92
CA ARG A 150 -16.47 2.29 -5.54
C ARG A 150 -16.14 2.45 -7.04
N ALA A 151 -17.14 2.37 -7.88
CA ALA A 151 -17.04 2.59 -9.32
C ALA A 151 -18.09 3.64 -9.73
N GLY A 152 -17.69 4.91 -9.75
CA GLY A 152 -18.59 6.05 -9.91
C GLY A 152 -19.55 6.16 -8.71
N ASP A 153 -20.84 6.10 -8.99
CA ASP A 153 -21.94 6.15 -7.99
C ASP A 153 -22.31 4.79 -7.41
N ARG A 154 -21.68 3.71 -7.89
CA ARG A 154 -21.99 2.33 -7.51
C ARG A 154 -20.89 1.70 -6.66
N GLU A 155 -21.31 0.86 -5.75
CA GLU A 155 -20.44 -0.07 -5.06
C GLU A 155 -20.40 -1.39 -5.83
N GLN A 156 -19.20 -1.95 -6.00
CA GLN A 156 -18.97 -3.23 -6.65
C GLN A 156 -18.28 -4.17 -5.69
N THR A 157 -18.82 -5.36 -5.52
CA THR A 157 -18.17 -6.47 -4.83
C THR A 157 -17.64 -7.45 -5.84
N VAL A 158 -16.35 -7.76 -5.76
CA VAL A 158 -15.63 -8.61 -6.71
C VAL A 158 -14.99 -9.77 -5.95
N SER A 159 -15.22 -10.99 -6.44
CA SER A 159 -14.53 -12.19 -5.93
C SER A 159 -13.34 -12.53 -6.81
N LEU A 160 -12.16 -12.60 -6.20
CA LEU A 160 -10.87 -12.84 -6.87
C LEU A 160 -10.30 -14.20 -6.46
N GLY A 161 -9.69 -14.88 -7.43
CA GLY A 161 -8.78 -15.98 -7.14
C GLY A 161 -7.42 -15.46 -6.68
N LEU A 162 -6.68 -16.30 -5.96
CA LEU A 162 -5.31 -16.02 -5.56
C LEU A 162 -4.30 -16.53 -6.60
N PRO A 163 -3.12 -15.93 -6.73
CA PRO A 163 -2.67 -14.74 -6.02
C PRO A 163 -3.26 -13.43 -6.60
N ALA A 164 -3.34 -12.38 -5.78
CA ALA A 164 -3.93 -11.11 -6.18
C ALA A 164 -3.22 -9.88 -5.58
N VAL A 165 -3.33 -8.74 -6.28
CA VAL A 165 -2.91 -7.43 -5.82
C VAL A 165 -4.13 -6.54 -5.63
N LEU A 166 -4.25 -5.91 -4.48
CA LEU A 166 -5.26 -4.90 -4.18
C LEU A 166 -4.61 -3.51 -4.07
N SER A 167 -5.16 -2.54 -4.78
CA SER A 167 -4.88 -1.13 -4.53
C SER A 167 -5.99 -0.57 -3.64
N VAL A 168 -5.63 0.02 -2.51
CA VAL A 168 -6.58 0.55 -1.52
C VAL A 168 -6.55 2.06 -1.55
N ALA A 169 -7.72 2.66 -1.74
CA ALA A 169 -7.94 4.08 -1.58
C ALA A 169 -8.75 4.34 -0.31
N ALA A 170 -8.29 5.27 0.53
CA ALA A 170 -9.05 5.71 1.69
C ALA A 170 -10.40 6.28 1.22
N ALA A 171 -11.48 5.91 1.91
CA ALA A 171 -12.79 6.45 1.57
C ALA A 171 -12.80 7.97 1.78
N SER A 172 -13.32 8.70 0.81
CA SER A 172 -13.37 10.18 0.81
C SER A 172 -14.07 10.80 2.05
N ALA A 173 -14.77 9.98 2.84
CA ALA A 173 -15.42 10.40 4.08
C ALA A 173 -14.44 10.63 5.25
N GLU A 174 -13.22 10.07 5.21
CA GLU A 174 -12.18 10.35 6.21
C GLU A 174 -11.41 11.66 5.93
N LYS A 175 -11.59 12.23 4.75
CA LYS A 175 -11.06 13.56 4.37
C LYS A 175 -11.94 14.72 4.86
N GLN A 176 -12.89 14.52 5.77
CA GLN A 176 -13.58 15.64 6.40
C GLN A 176 -12.57 16.40 7.26
N ALA A 177 -12.22 17.60 6.77
CA ALA A 177 -11.47 18.57 7.55
C ALA A 177 -12.09 18.71 8.96
N PRO A 178 -11.27 18.83 10.02
CA PRO A 178 -11.81 19.11 11.34
C PRO A 178 -12.70 20.35 11.23
N GLY A 179 -13.95 20.18 11.63
CA GLY A 179 -14.91 21.28 11.61
C GLY A 179 -14.35 22.49 12.33
N MET A 180 -14.47 23.65 11.68
CA MET A 180 -14.21 24.94 12.30
C MET A 180 -15.12 25.13 13.52
#